data_600224543d7e7a5dd19059b2c5ab14bc
#
_entry.id   600224543d7e7a5dd19059b2c5ab14bc
#
_cell.length_a   1.000
_cell.length_b   1.000
_cell.length_c   1.000
_cell.angle_alpha   90.00
_cell.angle_beta   90.00
_cell.angle_gamma   90.00
#
_symmetry.space_group_name_H-M   'P 1'
#
loop_
_entity.id
_entity.type
_entity.pdbx_description
1 polymer ?
#
loop_
_entity_poly.entity_id
_entity_poly.type
_entity_poly.pdbx_seq_one_letter_code
_entity_poly.pdbx_strand_id
1 'polypeptide(L)'
;MLRGIDSVLEVLAWSLVVFFAIMLFVGPQVIAEDKPDAEDAAAAAKARDKGGGAPTVDGKAVFADTCGGCHTLSAAGTSGTTGPNLDDVSLDAGAIEGIVRDGRGGMPAFGDQLSDDEIAAVAEFVASN
;
A
#
# COMPACT_ATOMS: atom_id res chain seq x y z
N MET A 1 -42.85 -35.28 -34.50
CA MET A 1 -41.49 -34.91 -34.03
C MET A 1 -41.29 -33.41 -33.79
N LEU A 2 -42.26 -32.53 -34.02
CA LEU A 2 -42.11 -31.07 -33.90
C LEU A 2 -42.44 -30.48 -32.50
N ARG A 3 -43.13 -31.22 -31.61
CA ARG A 3 -43.56 -30.74 -30.27
C ARG A 3 -42.44 -30.63 -29.24
N GLY A 4 -41.28 -31.22 -29.51
CA GLY A 4 -40.14 -31.14 -28.57
C GLY A 4 -39.22 -29.93 -28.81
N ILE A 5 -39.26 -29.38 -30.00
CA ILE A 5 -38.39 -28.23 -30.37
C ILE A 5 -38.96 -26.92 -29.78
N ASP A 6 -40.29 -26.81 -29.77
CA ASP A 6 -40.95 -25.61 -29.20
C ASP A 6 -40.68 -25.47 -27.69
N SER A 7 -40.70 -26.59 -26.94
CA SER A 7 -40.40 -26.57 -25.49
C SER A 7 -38.94 -26.21 -25.19
N VAL A 8 -38.01 -26.66 -26.03
CA VAL A 8 -36.58 -26.33 -25.85
C VAL A 8 -36.33 -24.86 -26.16
N LEU A 9 -36.97 -24.32 -27.21
CA LEU A 9 -36.88 -22.90 -27.55
C LEU A 9 -37.51 -22.01 -26.49
N GLU A 10 -38.66 -22.41 -25.90
CA GLU A 10 -39.24 -21.67 -24.78
C GLU A 10 -38.33 -21.64 -23.55
N VAL A 11 -37.75 -22.77 -23.15
CA VAL A 11 -36.84 -22.83 -22.02
C VAL A 11 -35.60 -21.98 -22.24
N LEU A 12 -35.03 -22.02 -23.43
CA LEU A 12 -33.88 -21.18 -23.80
C LEU A 12 -34.24 -19.68 -23.81
N ALA A 13 -35.41 -19.30 -24.30
CA ALA A 13 -35.86 -17.92 -24.29
C ALA A 13 -36.07 -17.40 -22.87
N TRP A 14 -36.70 -18.17 -22.00
CA TRP A 14 -36.87 -17.79 -20.59
C TRP A 14 -35.55 -17.74 -19.84
N SER A 15 -34.63 -18.67 -20.12
CA SER A 15 -33.27 -18.66 -19.54
C SER A 15 -32.50 -17.40 -19.90
N LEU A 16 -32.58 -16.94 -21.15
CA LEU A 16 -31.94 -15.69 -21.61
C LEU A 16 -32.56 -14.47 -20.94
N VAL A 17 -33.90 -14.43 -20.79
CA VAL A 17 -34.59 -13.32 -20.14
C VAL A 17 -34.20 -13.22 -18.65
N VAL A 18 -34.17 -14.37 -17.95
CA VAL A 18 -33.76 -14.42 -16.55
C VAL A 18 -32.29 -14.03 -16.40
N PHE A 19 -31.41 -14.52 -17.26
CA PHE A 19 -29.99 -14.15 -17.25
C PHE A 19 -29.79 -12.65 -17.48
N PHE A 20 -30.54 -12.07 -18.44
CA PHE A 20 -30.47 -10.63 -18.73
C PHE A 20 -31.06 -9.79 -17.60
N ALA A 21 -32.13 -10.26 -16.97
CA ALA A 21 -32.70 -9.59 -15.79
C ALA A 21 -31.74 -9.62 -14.60
N ILE A 22 -31.05 -10.74 -14.37
CA ILE A 22 -30.02 -10.84 -13.32
C ILE A 22 -28.84 -9.91 -13.66
N MET A 23 -28.41 -9.87 -14.92
CA MET A 23 -27.32 -8.98 -15.36
C MET A 23 -27.67 -7.51 -15.21
N LEU A 24 -28.93 -7.11 -15.47
CA LEU A 24 -29.40 -5.73 -15.30
C LEU A 24 -29.62 -5.34 -13.83
N PHE A 25 -29.97 -6.31 -12.98
CA PHE A 25 -30.29 -6.01 -11.58
C PHE A 25 -29.08 -6.18 -10.65
N VAL A 26 -28.19 -7.12 -10.93
CA VAL A 26 -27.00 -7.42 -10.14
C VAL A 26 -25.74 -6.77 -10.74
N GLY A 27 -25.71 -6.57 -12.06
CA GLY A 27 -24.56 -5.99 -12.77
C GLY A 27 -24.12 -4.62 -12.27
N PRO A 28 -25.04 -3.66 -12.03
CA PRO A 28 -24.65 -2.34 -11.50
C PRO A 28 -24.15 -2.36 -10.07
N GLN A 29 -24.50 -3.38 -9.30
CA GLN A 29 -24.14 -3.48 -7.88
C GLN A 29 -22.71 -4.03 -7.69
N VAL A 30 -22.21 -4.81 -8.66
CA VAL A 30 -20.88 -5.44 -8.58
C VAL A 30 -19.78 -4.55 -9.18
N ILE A 31 -20.15 -3.54 -9.98
CA ILE A 31 -19.20 -2.56 -10.58
C ILE A 31 -19.19 -1.24 -9.78
N ALA A 32 -19.97 -1.12 -8.71
CA ALA A 32 -19.77 -0.10 -7.70
C ALA A 32 -18.60 -0.51 -6.79
N GLU A 33 -17.45 -0.82 -7.39
CA GLU A 33 -16.18 -0.85 -6.71
C GLU A 33 -15.83 0.58 -6.37
N ASP A 34 -16.02 0.86 -5.08
CA ASP A 34 -15.00 1.33 -4.18
C ASP A 34 -13.99 2.27 -4.85
N LYS A 35 -14.54 3.35 -5.41
CA LYS A 35 -13.78 4.57 -5.54
C LYS A 35 -13.89 5.23 -4.17
N PRO A 36 -12.85 5.28 -3.35
CA PRO A 36 -12.91 6.01 -2.11
C PRO A 36 -13.26 7.44 -2.48
N ASP A 37 -14.43 7.88 -2.02
CA ASP A 37 -14.87 9.25 -2.21
C ASP A 37 -13.79 10.18 -1.64
N ALA A 38 -13.59 11.34 -2.27
CA ALA A 38 -12.55 12.28 -1.87
C ALA A 38 -12.65 12.71 -0.39
N GLU A 39 -13.81 12.50 0.24
CA GLU A 39 -14.05 12.71 1.67
C GLU A 39 -13.41 11.62 2.54
N ASP A 40 -13.43 10.36 2.12
CA ASP A 40 -12.76 9.26 2.84
C ASP A 40 -11.23 9.35 2.72
N ALA A 41 -10.71 9.83 1.58
CA ALA A 41 -9.29 10.13 1.42
C ALA A 41 -8.83 11.29 2.31
N ALA A 42 -9.68 12.32 2.49
CA ALA A 42 -9.41 13.43 3.40
C ALA A 42 -9.52 13.02 4.87
N ALA A 43 -10.44 12.10 5.21
CA ALA A 43 -10.57 11.54 6.56
C ALA A 43 -9.40 10.60 6.89
N ALA A 44 -8.95 9.79 5.93
CA ALA A 44 -7.78 8.93 6.07
C ALA A 44 -6.48 9.75 6.20
N ALA A 45 -6.33 10.85 5.45
CA ALA A 45 -5.21 11.77 5.59
C ALA A 45 -5.21 12.49 6.95
N LYS A 46 -6.40 12.83 7.49
CA LYS A 46 -6.56 13.49 8.78
C LYS A 46 -6.43 12.53 9.97
N ALA A 47 -6.70 11.24 9.76
CA ALA A 47 -6.49 10.19 10.76
C ALA A 47 -5.00 9.82 10.88
N ARG A 48 -4.21 10.01 9.81
CA ARG A 48 -2.75 9.82 9.83
C ARG A 48 -1.99 10.84 10.70
N ASP A 49 -2.61 12.00 10.98
CA ASP A 49 -2.00 13.05 11.83
C ASP A 49 -2.24 12.85 13.35
N LYS A 50 -3.00 11.83 13.79
CA LYS A 50 -3.36 11.65 15.21
C LYS A 50 -3.46 10.22 15.71
N GLY A 51 -2.61 9.33 15.26
CA GLY A 51 -2.66 8.00 15.84
C GLY A 51 -1.42 7.19 15.53
N GLY A 52 -0.52 7.09 16.52
CA GLY A 52 0.53 6.08 16.54
C GLY A 52 -0.06 4.67 16.51
N GLY A 53 -0.61 4.27 15.37
CA GLY A 53 -0.77 2.88 15.01
C GLY A 53 0.58 2.44 14.50
N ALA A 54 1.23 1.51 15.21
CA ALA A 54 2.45 0.90 14.72
C ALA A 54 2.23 0.46 13.27
N PRO A 55 3.09 0.86 12.32
CA PRO A 55 2.97 0.43 10.94
C PRO A 55 2.94 -1.11 10.93
N THR A 56 2.07 -1.68 10.11
CA THR A 56 1.99 -3.14 9.92
C THR A 56 3.25 -3.69 9.24
N VAL A 57 4.13 -2.79 8.78
CA VAL A 57 5.42 -3.06 8.14
C VAL A 57 6.52 -3.01 9.19
N ASP A 58 7.40 -4.01 9.19
CA ASP A 58 8.57 -4.06 10.07
C ASP A 58 9.68 -3.13 9.55
N GLY A 59 9.80 -1.94 10.14
CA GLY A 59 10.80 -0.94 9.78
C GLY A 59 12.25 -1.44 9.94
N LYS A 60 12.51 -2.36 10.88
CA LYS A 60 13.81 -2.99 11.03
C LYS A 60 14.16 -3.88 9.83
N ALA A 61 13.20 -4.67 9.36
CA ALA A 61 13.40 -5.51 8.18
C ALA A 61 13.64 -4.66 6.92
N VAL A 62 12.81 -3.62 6.71
CA VAL A 62 13.00 -2.67 5.60
C VAL A 62 14.38 -2.03 5.65
N PHE A 63 14.84 -1.62 6.84
CA PHE A 63 16.16 -1.02 7.01
C PHE A 63 17.27 -2.00 6.66
N ALA A 64 17.22 -3.21 7.18
CA ALA A 64 18.25 -4.22 6.95
C ALA A 64 18.41 -4.56 5.46
N ASP A 65 17.28 -4.67 4.75
CA ASP A 65 17.25 -5.06 3.35
C ASP A 65 17.65 -3.92 2.39
N THR A 66 17.26 -2.68 2.72
CA THR A 66 17.39 -1.56 1.76
C THR A 66 18.49 -0.58 2.17
N CYS A 67 18.65 -0.29 3.45
CA CYS A 67 19.52 0.78 3.96
C CYS A 67 20.84 0.25 4.53
N GLY A 68 20.81 -0.97 5.10
CA GLY A 68 21.90 -1.57 5.86
C GLY A 68 23.18 -1.82 5.06
N GLY A 69 23.10 -1.90 3.73
CA GLY A 69 24.26 -2.02 2.86
C GLY A 69 25.13 -0.74 2.82
N CYS A 70 24.52 0.42 3.09
CA CYS A 70 25.20 1.72 3.08
C CYS A 70 25.35 2.34 4.47
N HIS A 71 24.41 2.07 5.39
CA HIS A 71 24.38 2.67 6.72
C HIS A 71 24.69 1.68 7.84
N THR A 72 25.40 2.16 8.85
CA THR A 72 25.51 1.49 10.14
C THR A 72 24.31 1.90 11.01
N LEU A 73 23.64 0.93 11.62
CA LEU A 73 22.68 1.10 12.70
C LEU A 73 22.71 -0.14 13.59
N SER A 74 23.15 0.01 14.82
CA SER A 74 23.34 -1.10 15.77
C SER A 74 22.03 -1.85 16.06
N ALA A 75 20.93 -1.13 16.17
CA ALA A 75 19.58 -1.71 16.37
C ALA A 75 19.14 -2.64 15.23
N ALA A 76 19.60 -2.37 14.02
CA ALA A 76 19.35 -3.21 12.85
C ALA A 76 20.41 -4.31 12.67
N GLY A 77 21.55 -4.25 13.38
CA GLY A 77 22.67 -5.16 13.22
C GLY A 77 23.45 -4.93 11.93
N THR A 78 23.43 -3.71 11.37
CA THR A 78 24.09 -3.37 10.11
C THR A 78 25.38 -2.59 10.35
N SER A 79 26.31 -2.64 9.36
CA SER A 79 27.64 -2.04 9.45
C SER A 79 28.08 -1.40 8.13
N GLY A 80 27.14 -0.91 7.31
CA GLY A 80 27.46 -0.22 6.07
C GLY A 80 28.23 1.09 6.34
N THR A 81 29.22 1.39 5.50
CA THR A 81 30.14 2.53 5.69
C THR A 81 30.11 3.53 4.53
N THR A 82 29.23 3.34 3.57
CA THR A 82 29.07 4.26 2.43
C THR A 82 28.34 5.54 2.81
N GLY A 83 27.32 5.42 3.69
CA GLY A 83 26.59 6.52 4.29
C GLY A 83 27.04 6.79 5.73
N PRO A 84 26.47 7.82 6.38
CA PRO A 84 26.76 8.10 7.78
C PRO A 84 26.31 6.96 8.70
N ASN A 85 26.99 6.84 9.84
CA ASN A 85 26.54 6.00 10.95
C ASN A 85 25.29 6.65 11.59
N LEU A 86 24.18 5.93 11.59
CA LEU A 86 22.89 6.46 12.07
C LEU A 86 22.75 6.35 13.59
N ASP A 87 23.60 5.56 14.28
CA ASP A 87 23.68 5.58 15.75
C ASP A 87 24.14 6.96 16.29
N ASP A 88 24.82 7.75 15.44
CA ASP A 88 25.32 9.09 15.79
C ASP A 88 24.40 10.23 15.31
N VAL A 89 23.25 9.92 14.70
CA VAL A 89 22.36 10.90 14.09
C VAL A 89 21.06 11.00 14.87
N SER A 90 20.68 12.21 15.27
CA SER A 90 19.39 12.50 15.90
C SER A 90 18.53 13.32 14.94
N LEU A 91 17.61 12.65 14.25
CA LEU A 91 16.59 13.25 13.40
C LEU A 91 15.22 12.73 13.81
N ASP A 92 14.18 13.56 13.63
CA ASP A 92 12.81 13.11 13.80
C ASP A 92 12.36 12.26 12.58
N ALA A 93 11.33 11.43 12.77
CA ALA A 93 10.84 10.52 11.74
C ALA A 93 10.44 11.26 10.46
N GLY A 94 9.78 12.43 10.58
CA GLY A 94 9.36 13.20 9.41
C GLY A 94 10.53 13.71 8.56
N ALA A 95 11.63 14.13 9.20
CA ALA A 95 12.84 14.53 8.51
C ALA A 95 13.50 13.33 7.80
N ILE A 96 13.48 12.15 8.43
CA ILE A 96 13.99 10.90 7.85
C ILE A 96 13.14 10.48 6.66
N GLU A 97 11.81 10.51 6.77
CA GLU A 97 10.90 10.23 5.65
C GLU A 97 11.21 11.08 4.42
N GLY A 98 11.36 12.40 4.60
CA GLY A 98 11.71 13.31 3.52
C GLY A 98 13.05 12.92 2.86
N ILE A 99 14.07 12.61 3.66
CA ILE A 99 15.39 12.20 3.15
C ILE A 99 15.32 10.86 2.40
N VAL A 100 14.57 9.89 2.92
CA VAL A 100 14.39 8.57 2.27
C VAL A 100 13.65 8.73 0.96
N ARG A 101 12.57 9.52 0.94
CA ARG A 101 11.74 9.75 -0.23
C ARG A 101 12.51 10.44 -1.36
N ASP A 102 13.18 11.53 -1.04
CA ASP A 102 13.78 12.43 -2.03
C ASP A 102 15.27 12.17 -2.29
N GLY A 103 15.92 11.40 -1.42
CA GLY A 103 17.36 11.22 -1.43
C GLY A 103 18.10 12.44 -0.87
N ARG A 104 19.39 12.29 -0.60
CA ARG A 104 20.24 13.40 -0.13
C ARG A 104 21.71 13.18 -0.44
N GLY A 105 22.32 14.07 -1.20
CA GLY A 105 23.74 13.96 -1.54
C GLY A 105 24.04 12.69 -2.35
N GLY A 106 24.79 11.76 -1.78
CA GLY A 106 25.07 10.46 -2.40
C GLY A 106 24.01 9.38 -2.15
N MET A 107 23.02 9.66 -1.30
CA MET A 107 21.92 8.73 -1.03
C MET A 107 20.84 8.84 -2.14
N PRO A 108 20.47 7.75 -2.81
CA PRO A 108 19.43 7.77 -3.82
C PRO A 108 18.04 8.03 -3.20
N ALA A 109 17.09 8.47 -4.03
CA ALA A 109 15.69 8.56 -3.67
C ALA A 109 15.05 7.17 -3.68
N PHE A 110 14.23 6.88 -2.66
CA PHE A 110 13.51 5.62 -2.52
C PHE A 110 11.98 5.78 -2.65
N GLY A 111 11.48 7.00 -2.90
CA GLY A 111 10.05 7.28 -3.01
C GLY A 111 9.32 6.49 -4.08
N ASP A 112 10.02 6.07 -5.15
CA ASP A 112 9.48 5.23 -6.22
C ASP A 112 9.74 3.72 -5.99
N GLN A 113 10.50 3.35 -4.96
CA GLN A 113 10.93 1.97 -4.68
C GLN A 113 10.25 1.38 -3.45
N LEU A 114 9.95 2.22 -2.46
CA LEU A 114 9.29 1.88 -1.21
C LEU A 114 7.91 2.54 -1.17
N SER A 115 6.94 1.83 -0.61
CA SER A 115 5.62 2.40 -0.31
C SER A 115 5.70 3.44 0.81
N ASP A 116 4.69 4.29 0.92
CA ASP A 116 4.60 5.28 1.99
C ASP A 116 4.63 4.64 3.39
N ASP A 117 4.01 3.45 3.54
CA ASP A 117 3.99 2.72 4.80
C ASP A 117 5.38 2.14 5.15
N GLU A 118 6.16 1.70 4.17
CA GLU A 118 7.54 1.24 4.37
C GLU A 118 8.47 2.41 4.73
N ILE A 119 8.31 3.56 4.07
CA ILE A 119 9.07 4.78 4.35
C ILE A 119 8.77 5.26 5.77
N ALA A 120 7.50 5.31 6.18
CA ALA A 120 7.11 5.69 7.52
C ALA A 120 7.65 4.70 8.57
N ALA A 121 7.52 3.39 8.32
CA ALA A 121 8.01 2.37 9.24
C ALA A 121 9.52 2.43 9.45
N VAL A 122 10.30 2.57 8.38
CA VAL A 122 11.76 2.67 8.49
C VAL A 122 12.20 3.98 9.14
N ALA A 123 11.48 5.08 8.88
CA ALA A 123 11.77 6.37 9.49
C ALA A 123 11.52 6.35 11.00
N GLU A 124 10.40 5.80 11.46
CA GLU A 124 10.11 5.60 12.88
C GLU A 124 11.12 4.68 13.55
N PHE A 125 11.51 3.59 12.89
CA PHE A 125 12.52 2.67 13.40
C PHE A 125 13.86 3.38 13.62
N VAL A 126 14.34 4.15 12.64
CA VAL A 126 15.60 4.89 12.76
C VAL A 126 15.51 6.00 13.83
N ALA A 127 14.40 6.75 13.85
CA ALA A 127 14.22 7.87 14.81
C ALA A 127 14.14 7.40 16.26
N SER A 128 13.77 6.13 16.51
CA SER A 128 13.61 5.57 17.85
C SER A 128 14.87 4.88 18.39
N ASN A 129 15.94 4.79 17.61
CA ASN A 129 17.18 4.13 17.94
C ASN A 129 18.40 5.04 17.76
#